data_52b244ddd00c5ea643c4d18d29efe627
#
_entry.id   52b244ddd00c5ea643c4d18d29efe627
#
_cell.length_a   1.000
_cell.length_b   1.000
_cell.length_c   1.000
_cell.angle_alpha   90.00
_cell.angle_beta   90.00
_cell.angle_gamma   90.00
#
_symmetry.space_group_name_H-M   'P 1'
#
loop_
_entity.id
_entity.type
_entity.pdbx_description
1 polymer ?
#
loop_
_entity_poly.entity_id
_entity_poly.type
_entity_poly.pdbx_seq_one_letter_code
_entity_poly.pdbx_strand_id
1 'polypeptide(L)'
;VRQMQHEGRDFLVADSLTELAGKMNALTCSNDINPGTLQATADAFDANFAAGTSLHDDPQIRMIQHAREWKPDRLRTCKPAPLQKPGAGPYIAIRMQLITRKSLGGLQTDLNSRVLDAYQQPVPGLYCVGEAAGFGGGGASGKRSLEGTFLPACIMTARAAARAITCDV
;
A
#
# COMPACT_ATOMS: atom_id res chain seq x y z
N VAL A 1 -18.75 -6.07 -2.36
CA VAL A 1 -18.84 -4.61 -2.32
C VAL A 1 -20.25 -4.18 -1.90
N ARG A 2 -21.34 -4.55 -2.61
CA ARG A 2 -22.72 -4.12 -2.30
C ARG A 2 -23.13 -4.38 -0.85
N GLN A 3 -22.82 -5.56 -0.31
CA GLN A 3 -23.09 -5.89 1.09
C GLN A 3 -22.36 -4.94 2.05
N MET A 4 -21.08 -4.63 1.79
CA MET A 4 -20.30 -3.71 2.62
C MET A 4 -20.82 -2.26 2.58
N GLN A 5 -21.43 -1.85 1.47
CA GLN A 5 -22.07 -0.53 1.37
C GLN A 5 -23.30 -0.39 2.26
N HIS A 6 -23.99 -1.49 2.56
CA HIS A 6 -25.19 -1.49 3.41
C HIS A 6 -24.91 -1.83 4.87
N GLU A 7 -23.95 -2.71 5.13
CA GLU A 7 -23.72 -3.30 6.46
C GLU A 7 -22.36 -2.89 7.05
N GLY A 8 -21.45 -2.36 6.24
CA GLY A 8 -20.09 -2.03 6.68
C GLY A 8 -20.06 -0.76 7.54
N ARG A 9 -19.74 -0.89 8.81
CA ARG A 9 -19.62 0.24 9.75
C ARG A 9 -18.62 1.31 9.28
N ASP A 10 -17.53 0.89 8.62
CA ASP A 10 -16.47 1.76 8.13
C ASP A 10 -16.63 2.14 6.65
N PHE A 11 -17.79 1.80 6.07
CA PHE A 11 -18.15 2.04 4.68
C PHE A 11 -19.28 3.08 4.62
N LEU A 12 -18.94 4.30 4.24
CA LEU A 12 -19.89 5.41 4.20
C LEU A 12 -20.29 5.69 2.76
N VAL A 13 -21.58 5.82 2.51
CA VAL A 13 -22.16 6.11 1.21
C VAL A 13 -22.98 7.39 1.29
N ALA A 14 -22.82 8.29 0.33
CA ALA A 14 -23.52 9.57 0.29
C ALA A 14 -23.78 10.03 -1.15
N ASP A 15 -24.81 10.82 -1.35
CA ASP A 15 -25.15 11.38 -2.66
C ASP A 15 -24.42 12.70 -2.96
N SER A 16 -23.79 13.31 -1.96
CA SER A 16 -22.98 14.50 -2.09
C SER A 16 -21.73 14.47 -1.22
N LEU A 17 -20.71 15.27 -1.59
CA LEU A 17 -19.47 15.41 -0.81
C LEU A 17 -19.74 16.07 0.54
N THR A 18 -20.69 16.98 0.63
CA THR A 18 -21.09 17.62 1.90
C THR A 18 -21.71 16.60 2.87
N GLU A 19 -22.62 15.78 2.38
CA GLU A 19 -23.21 14.67 3.16
C GLU A 19 -22.14 13.66 3.58
N LEU A 20 -21.23 13.32 2.67
CA LEU A 20 -20.12 12.40 2.96
C LEU A 20 -19.23 12.93 4.08
N ALA A 21 -18.86 14.22 4.04
CA ALA A 21 -18.07 14.87 5.09
C ALA A 21 -18.79 14.81 6.46
N GLY A 22 -20.08 15.05 6.48
CA GLY A 22 -20.90 14.92 7.70
C GLY A 22 -20.88 13.49 8.27
N LYS A 23 -21.04 12.48 7.42
CA LYS A 23 -20.97 11.07 7.82
C LYS A 23 -19.57 10.68 8.31
N MET A 24 -18.50 11.16 7.67
CA MET A 24 -17.13 10.93 8.12
C MET A 24 -16.87 11.52 9.51
N ASN A 25 -17.29 12.77 9.74
CA ASN A 25 -17.18 13.41 11.05
C ASN A 25 -17.99 12.68 12.12
N ALA A 26 -19.20 12.25 11.81
CA ALA A 26 -20.04 11.48 12.73
C ALA A 26 -19.38 10.13 13.10
N LEU A 27 -18.76 9.44 12.14
CA LEU A 27 -18.08 8.17 12.37
C LEU A 27 -16.87 8.29 13.31
N THR A 28 -16.16 9.43 13.23
CA THR A 28 -14.98 9.70 14.06
C THR A 28 -15.27 10.50 15.32
N CYS A 29 -16.52 10.94 15.50
CA CYS A 29 -16.94 11.87 16.57
C CYS A 29 -16.07 13.15 16.58
N SER A 30 -15.73 13.67 15.39
CA SER A 30 -14.90 14.85 15.20
C SER A 30 -15.52 15.83 14.19
N ASN A 31 -14.88 16.98 14.01
CA ASN A 31 -15.20 17.96 12.98
C ASN A 31 -13.98 18.24 12.08
N ASP A 32 -13.09 17.26 11.93
CA ASP A 32 -11.82 17.43 11.22
C ASP A 32 -12.00 17.55 9.71
N ILE A 33 -13.08 16.99 9.18
CA ILE A 33 -13.38 17.05 7.74
C ILE A 33 -14.24 18.27 7.45
N ASN A 34 -13.63 19.29 6.88
CA ASN A 34 -14.35 20.48 6.41
C ASN A 34 -14.98 20.20 5.04
N PRO A 35 -16.32 20.32 4.90
CA PRO A 35 -17.01 20.04 3.62
C PRO A 35 -16.56 20.95 2.48
N GLY A 36 -16.25 22.22 2.76
CA GLY A 36 -15.78 23.16 1.74
C GLY A 36 -14.38 22.80 1.23
N THR A 37 -13.48 22.39 2.13
CA THR A 37 -12.14 21.91 1.75
C THR A 37 -12.24 20.63 0.94
N LEU A 38 -13.10 19.68 1.31
CA LEU A 38 -13.32 18.46 0.57
C LEU A 38 -13.85 18.75 -0.84
N GLN A 39 -14.82 19.65 -0.95
CA GLN A 39 -15.35 20.09 -2.25
C GLN A 39 -14.26 20.73 -3.11
N ALA A 40 -13.52 21.71 -2.57
CA ALA A 40 -12.45 22.39 -3.28
C ALA A 40 -11.35 21.41 -3.77
N THR A 41 -11.04 20.40 -2.97
CA THR A 41 -10.08 19.35 -3.36
C THR A 41 -10.61 18.49 -4.52
N ALA A 42 -11.89 18.13 -4.48
CA ALA A 42 -12.52 17.40 -5.58
C ALA A 42 -12.58 18.23 -6.87
N ASP A 43 -12.92 19.52 -6.74
CA ASP A 43 -12.96 20.46 -7.89
C ASP A 43 -11.57 20.62 -8.52
N ALA A 44 -10.53 20.75 -7.70
CA ALA A 44 -9.15 20.85 -8.18
C ALA A 44 -8.70 19.55 -8.87
N PHE A 45 -9.07 18.38 -8.34
CA PHE A 45 -8.78 17.10 -8.98
C PHE A 45 -9.47 17.01 -10.36
N ASP A 46 -10.74 17.36 -10.44
CA ASP A 46 -11.51 17.29 -11.68
C ASP A 46 -11.00 18.32 -12.72
N ALA A 47 -10.59 19.52 -12.27
CA ALA A 47 -9.94 20.50 -13.12
C ALA A 47 -8.61 20.01 -13.69
N ASN A 48 -7.76 19.40 -12.84
CA ASN A 48 -6.50 18.78 -13.29
C ASN A 48 -6.75 17.64 -14.27
N PHE A 49 -7.77 16.84 -14.04
CA PHE A 49 -8.15 15.77 -14.96
C PHE A 49 -8.62 16.33 -16.31
N ALA A 50 -9.41 17.40 -16.31
CA ALA A 50 -9.90 18.07 -17.53
C ALA A 50 -8.78 18.73 -18.33
N ALA A 51 -7.72 19.23 -17.69
CA ALA A 51 -6.54 19.80 -18.33
C ALA A 51 -5.74 18.79 -19.15
N GLY A 52 -5.95 17.49 -18.90
CA GLY A 52 -5.29 16.40 -19.63
C GLY A 52 -3.92 16.02 -19.06
N THR A 53 -3.37 14.94 -19.61
CA THR A 53 -2.21 14.25 -19.02
C THR A 53 -0.90 15.04 -18.98
N SER A 54 -0.78 16.09 -19.77
CA SER A 54 0.45 16.85 -19.92
C SER A 54 0.42 18.23 -19.23
N LEU A 55 -0.75 18.68 -18.80
CA LEU A 55 -0.97 20.07 -18.36
C LEU A 55 -1.39 20.19 -16.88
N HIS A 56 -1.21 19.14 -16.08
CA HIS A 56 -1.50 19.18 -14.65
C HIS A 56 -0.30 18.82 -13.79
N ASP A 57 -0.31 19.30 -12.56
CA ASP A 57 0.73 19.03 -11.56
C ASP A 57 0.33 17.98 -10.50
N ASP A 58 -0.83 17.33 -10.67
CA ASP A 58 -1.31 16.35 -9.72
C ASP A 58 -0.41 15.09 -9.69
N PRO A 59 0.34 14.85 -8.61
CA PRO A 59 1.26 13.72 -8.53
C PRO A 59 0.52 12.38 -8.49
N GLN A 60 -0.71 12.34 -7.99
CA GLN A 60 -1.51 11.14 -7.87
C GLN A 60 -2.01 10.67 -9.24
N ILE A 61 -2.51 11.60 -10.06
CA ILE A 61 -2.92 11.31 -11.43
C ILE A 61 -1.72 10.84 -12.25
N ARG A 62 -0.56 11.50 -12.14
CA ARG A 62 0.69 11.07 -12.81
C ARG A 62 1.11 9.68 -12.39
N MET A 63 1.05 9.40 -11.09
CA MET A 63 1.44 8.08 -10.57
C MET A 63 0.54 6.96 -11.07
N ILE A 64 -0.77 7.19 -11.11
CA ILE A 64 -1.74 6.22 -11.67
C ILE A 64 -1.50 6.01 -13.17
N GLN A 65 -1.28 7.07 -13.92
CA GLN A 65 -0.98 6.99 -15.37
C GLN A 65 0.28 6.19 -15.62
N HIS A 66 1.37 6.51 -14.90
CA HIS A 66 2.64 5.76 -15.00
C HIS A 66 2.49 4.28 -14.60
N ALA A 67 1.77 3.99 -13.53
CA ALA A 67 1.51 2.60 -13.11
C ALA A 67 0.75 1.82 -14.19
N ARG A 68 -0.18 2.45 -14.90
CA ARG A 68 -0.97 1.82 -15.96
C ARG A 68 -0.21 1.56 -17.26
N GLU A 69 0.97 2.11 -17.46
CA GLU A 69 1.85 1.77 -18.58
C GLU A 69 2.25 0.29 -18.53
N TRP A 70 2.37 -0.26 -17.32
CA TRP A 70 2.69 -1.66 -17.11
C TRP A 70 1.43 -2.53 -17.06
N LYS A 71 1.35 -3.51 -17.95
CA LYS A 71 0.14 -4.34 -18.15
C LYS A 71 -0.43 -4.97 -16.87
N PRO A 72 0.38 -5.58 -15.94
CA PRO A 72 -0.14 -6.13 -14.68
C PRO A 72 -0.77 -5.11 -13.75
N ASP A 73 -0.27 -3.87 -13.73
CA ASP A 73 -0.82 -2.81 -12.89
C ASP A 73 -2.13 -2.26 -13.42
N ARG A 74 -2.44 -2.44 -14.68
CA ARG A 74 -3.75 -2.10 -15.25
C ARG A 74 -4.91 -2.89 -14.65
N LEU A 75 -4.63 -4.06 -14.10
CA LEU A 75 -5.62 -4.88 -13.39
C LEU A 75 -5.87 -4.40 -11.96
N ARG A 76 -4.92 -3.67 -11.38
CA ARG A 76 -4.95 -3.21 -9.99
C ARG A 76 -5.32 -1.75 -9.83
N THR A 77 -5.15 -0.95 -10.88
CA THR A 77 -5.41 0.47 -10.86
C THR A 77 -6.65 0.83 -11.69
N CYS A 78 -7.50 1.69 -11.14
CA CYS A 78 -8.60 2.26 -11.88
C CYS A 78 -8.09 3.13 -13.03
N LYS A 79 -8.84 3.20 -14.13
CA LYS A 79 -8.63 4.24 -15.13
C LYS A 79 -9.00 5.58 -14.48
N PRO A 80 -8.14 6.59 -14.53
CA PRO A 80 -8.48 7.92 -14.01
C PRO A 80 -9.77 8.43 -14.64
N ALA A 81 -10.61 9.04 -13.85
CA ALA A 81 -11.85 9.67 -14.28
C ALA A 81 -12.19 10.83 -13.33
N PRO A 82 -12.96 11.83 -13.77
CA PRO A 82 -13.46 12.86 -12.88
C PRO A 82 -14.28 12.27 -11.74
N LEU A 83 -14.13 12.82 -10.54
CA LEU A 83 -14.87 12.39 -9.35
C LEU A 83 -16.35 12.78 -9.44
N GLN A 84 -16.62 13.96 -10.00
CA GLN A 84 -17.94 14.60 -9.98
C GLN A 84 -18.64 14.59 -11.33
N LYS A 85 -18.27 13.67 -12.22
CA LYS A 85 -18.98 13.56 -13.51
C LYS A 85 -20.45 13.18 -13.29
N PRO A 86 -21.38 13.60 -14.17
CA PRO A 86 -22.77 13.18 -14.10
C PRO A 86 -22.90 11.65 -14.03
N GLY A 87 -23.67 11.15 -13.04
CA GLY A 87 -23.86 9.72 -12.80
C GLY A 87 -22.69 9.02 -12.10
N ALA A 88 -21.71 9.76 -11.55
CA ALA A 88 -20.61 9.18 -10.80
C ALA A 88 -20.99 8.67 -9.40
N GLY A 89 -22.11 9.17 -8.85
CA GLY A 89 -22.56 8.79 -7.50
C GLY A 89 -22.97 7.31 -7.38
N PRO A 90 -23.16 6.82 -6.15
CA PRO A 90 -22.91 7.54 -4.90
C PRO A 90 -21.43 7.70 -4.58
N TYR A 91 -21.08 8.71 -3.77
CA TYR A 91 -19.74 8.87 -3.21
C TYR A 91 -19.54 7.88 -2.07
N ILE A 92 -18.32 7.35 -1.98
CA ILE A 92 -17.97 6.34 -0.97
C ILE A 92 -16.72 6.78 -0.23
N ALA A 93 -16.78 6.77 1.10
CA ALA A 93 -15.61 6.87 1.96
C ALA A 93 -15.43 5.59 2.77
N ILE A 94 -14.18 5.16 2.92
CA ILE A 94 -13.83 3.98 3.70
C ILE A 94 -12.84 4.40 4.77
N ARG A 95 -13.18 4.17 6.05
CA ARG A 95 -12.23 4.40 7.14
C ARG A 95 -11.17 3.30 7.11
N MET A 96 -9.93 3.73 6.92
CA MET A 96 -8.77 2.83 6.90
C MET A 96 -8.08 2.83 8.27
N GLN A 97 -7.59 1.66 8.67
CA GLN A 97 -6.74 1.50 9.84
C GLN A 97 -5.31 1.25 9.38
N LEU A 98 -4.34 1.94 10.01
CA LEU A 98 -2.94 1.62 9.78
C LEU A 98 -2.62 0.28 10.45
N ILE A 99 -2.27 -0.71 9.64
CA ILE A 99 -1.84 -2.01 10.11
C ILE A 99 -0.46 -2.28 9.52
N THR A 100 0.50 -2.59 10.39
CA THR A 100 1.77 -3.14 9.95
C THR A 100 1.68 -4.66 9.92
N ARG A 101 1.87 -5.23 8.76
CA ARG A 101 1.84 -6.68 8.54
C ARG A 101 3.22 -7.25 8.26
N LYS A 102 4.13 -6.41 7.84
CA LYS A 102 5.44 -6.80 7.33
C LYS A 102 6.51 -5.94 7.97
N SER A 103 7.65 -6.56 8.30
CA SER A 103 8.82 -5.85 8.75
C SER A 103 9.81 -5.71 7.58
N LEU A 104 10.33 -4.50 7.35
CA LEU A 104 11.41 -4.27 6.39
C LEU A 104 12.78 -4.51 7.01
N GLY A 105 12.89 -4.36 8.34
CA GLY A 105 14.09 -4.65 9.10
C GLY A 105 14.10 -6.07 9.66
N GLY A 106 15.27 -6.52 10.09
CA GLY A 106 15.47 -7.84 10.70
C GLY A 106 16.88 -8.00 11.22
N LEU A 107 17.18 -9.19 11.70
CA LEU A 107 18.55 -9.55 12.09
C LEU A 107 19.43 -9.58 10.84
N GLN A 108 20.60 -8.96 10.93
CA GLN A 108 21.57 -9.00 9.83
C GLN A 108 22.17 -10.42 9.74
N THR A 109 22.19 -10.97 8.53
CA THR A 109 22.73 -12.30 8.26
C THR A 109 23.71 -12.28 7.11
N ASP A 110 24.58 -13.29 7.06
CA ASP A 110 25.37 -13.60 5.86
C ASP A 110 24.54 -14.41 4.83
N LEU A 111 25.16 -14.77 3.71
CA LEU A 111 24.53 -15.57 2.66
C LEU A 111 24.19 -17.00 3.07
N ASN A 112 24.72 -17.48 4.18
CA ASN A 112 24.41 -18.77 4.79
C ASN A 112 23.33 -18.65 5.87
N SER A 113 22.71 -17.46 5.99
CA SER A 113 21.69 -17.14 6.98
C SER A 113 22.19 -17.19 8.45
N ARG A 114 23.49 -17.13 8.67
CA ARG A 114 24.07 -17.01 10.02
C ARG A 114 23.93 -15.57 10.50
N VAL A 115 23.46 -15.35 11.71
CA VAL A 115 23.30 -14.02 12.29
C VAL A 115 24.68 -13.41 12.52
N LEU A 116 24.85 -12.14 12.16
CA LEU A 116 26.08 -11.39 12.36
C LEU A 116 26.00 -10.53 13.63
N ASP A 117 27.11 -10.48 14.35
CA ASP A 117 27.29 -9.57 15.48
C ASP A 117 27.63 -8.13 15.02
N ALA A 118 27.87 -7.24 15.98
CA ALA A 118 28.25 -5.84 15.70
C ALA A 118 29.59 -5.68 14.95
N TYR A 119 30.42 -6.73 14.95
CA TYR A 119 31.71 -6.77 14.25
C TYR A 119 31.64 -7.52 12.91
N GLN A 120 30.41 -7.80 12.43
CA GLN A 120 30.15 -8.55 11.20
C GLN A 120 30.68 -9.98 11.24
N GLN A 121 30.79 -10.57 12.41
CA GLN A 121 31.19 -11.98 12.59
C GLN A 121 29.96 -12.85 12.84
N PRO A 122 29.90 -14.04 12.25
CA PRO A 122 28.82 -14.97 12.51
C PRO A 122 28.75 -15.38 13.98
N VAL A 123 27.57 -15.25 14.59
CA VAL A 123 27.31 -15.77 15.92
C VAL A 123 27.16 -17.30 15.81
N PRO A 124 28.02 -18.10 16.50
CA PRO A 124 28.00 -19.55 16.37
C PRO A 124 26.63 -20.15 16.74
N GLY A 125 26.11 -21.02 15.89
CA GLY A 125 24.85 -21.73 16.11
C GLY A 125 23.59 -20.90 15.98
N LEU A 126 23.69 -19.60 15.64
CA LEU A 126 22.53 -18.73 15.47
C LEU A 126 22.24 -18.44 14.01
N TYR A 127 21.06 -18.83 13.55
CA TYR A 127 20.57 -18.64 12.20
C TYR A 127 19.26 -17.83 12.20
N CYS A 128 19.06 -17.02 11.19
CA CYS A 128 17.83 -16.25 11.00
C CYS A 128 17.38 -16.28 9.55
N VAL A 129 16.12 -16.58 9.31
CA VAL A 129 15.56 -16.77 7.97
C VAL A 129 14.23 -16.02 7.79
N GLY A 130 13.84 -15.84 6.54
CA GLY A 130 12.56 -15.23 6.19
C GLY A 130 12.44 -13.79 6.64
N GLU A 131 11.27 -13.42 7.13
CA GLU A 131 10.98 -12.04 7.52
C GLU A 131 11.81 -11.58 8.74
N ALA A 132 12.18 -12.49 9.64
CA ALA A 132 13.02 -12.18 10.78
C ALA A 132 14.44 -11.75 10.39
N ALA A 133 14.94 -12.19 9.22
CA ALA A 133 16.20 -11.75 8.64
C ALA A 133 16.07 -10.46 7.81
N GLY A 134 14.91 -9.84 7.84
CA GLY A 134 14.60 -8.65 7.05
C GLY A 134 14.10 -8.97 5.66
N PHE A 135 13.27 -8.07 5.12
CA PHE A 135 12.73 -8.21 3.78
C PHE A 135 13.66 -7.56 2.75
N GLY A 136 14.38 -8.38 2.01
CA GLY A 136 15.35 -7.91 1.00
C GLY A 136 14.74 -7.25 -0.24
N GLY A 137 13.41 -7.32 -0.42
CA GLY A 137 12.71 -6.74 -1.57
C GLY A 137 12.49 -5.22 -1.50
N GLY A 138 12.50 -4.64 -0.33
CA GLY A 138 12.43 -3.21 -0.02
C GLY A 138 11.75 -2.32 -1.06
N GLY A 139 12.52 -1.42 -1.63
CA GLY A 139 12.07 -0.45 -2.62
C GLY A 139 11.55 -1.04 -3.94
N ALA A 140 12.01 -2.23 -4.33
CA ALA A 140 11.51 -2.89 -5.54
C ALA A 140 10.05 -3.36 -5.37
N SER A 141 9.71 -3.91 -4.21
CA SER A 141 8.33 -4.26 -3.88
C SER A 141 7.44 -3.03 -3.74
N GLY A 142 7.94 -1.95 -3.12
CA GLY A 142 7.24 -0.68 -2.98
C GLY A 142 6.91 -0.05 -4.33
N LYS A 143 7.85 -0.05 -5.25
CA LYS A 143 7.70 0.60 -6.55
C LYS A 143 6.71 -0.11 -7.49
N ARG A 144 6.62 -1.44 -7.42
CA ARG A 144 5.77 -2.23 -8.32
C ARG A 144 4.86 -3.22 -7.61
N SER A 145 4.79 -3.15 -6.29
CA SER A 145 3.89 -3.97 -5.46
C SER A 145 3.94 -5.46 -5.82
N LEU A 146 5.14 -6.00 -6.01
CA LEU A 146 5.33 -7.40 -6.39
C LEU A 146 4.86 -8.32 -5.26
N GLU A 147 3.77 -9.01 -5.50
CA GLU A 147 3.28 -10.04 -4.58
C GLU A 147 4.12 -11.32 -4.70
N GLY A 148 4.19 -12.07 -3.59
CA GLY A 148 4.89 -13.35 -3.54
C GLY A 148 6.38 -13.27 -3.20
N THR A 149 6.99 -12.09 -3.15
CA THR A 149 8.42 -11.94 -2.86
C THR A 149 8.79 -12.39 -1.44
N PHE A 150 7.85 -12.39 -0.49
CA PHE A 150 8.08 -12.92 0.87
C PHE A 150 8.28 -14.42 0.90
N LEU A 151 7.44 -15.18 0.21
CA LEU A 151 7.56 -16.63 0.14
C LEU A 151 8.88 -17.08 -0.49
N PRO A 152 9.31 -16.54 -1.65
CA PRO A 152 10.63 -16.83 -2.18
C PRO A 152 11.77 -16.49 -1.21
N ALA A 153 11.72 -15.35 -0.52
CA ALA A 153 12.76 -14.99 0.46
C ALA A 153 12.80 -15.99 1.63
N CYS A 154 11.64 -16.38 2.17
CA CYS A 154 11.57 -17.40 3.22
C CYS A 154 12.15 -18.73 2.76
N ILE A 155 11.79 -19.20 1.57
CA ILE A 155 12.27 -20.48 1.01
C ILE A 155 13.78 -20.42 0.74
N MET A 156 14.27 -19.37 0.13
CA MET A 156 15.69 -19.23 -0.24
C MET A 156 16.58 -19.15 1.01
N THR A 157 16.23 -18.33 1.99
CA THR A 157 17.02 -18.19 3.21
C THR A 157 16.96 -19.45 4.07
N ALA A 158 15.81 -20.12 4.19
CA ALA A 158 15.69 -21.38 4.89
C ALA A 158 16.55 -22.50 4.24
N ARG A 159 16.59 -22.56 2.90
CA ARG A 159 17.46 -23.50 2.19
C ARG A 159 18.95 -23.18 2.38
N ALA A 160 19.32 -21.90 2.43
CA ALA A 160 20.70 -21.51 2.72
C ALA A 160 21.10 -21.93 4.13
N ALA A 161 20.27 -21.64 5.13
CA ALA A 161 20.49 -22.07 6.51
C ALA A 161 20.61 -23.59 6.63
N ALA A 162 19.69 -24.35 6.03
CA ALA A 162 19.71 -25.80 6.09
C ALA A 162 21.02 -26.39 5.51
N ARG A 163 21.49 -25.85 4.41
CA ARG A 163 22.79 -26.27 3.82
C ARG A 163 23.96 -25.94 4.74
N ALA A 164 23.99 -24.73 5.29
CA ALA A 164 25.05 -24.31 6.20
C ALA A 164 25.11 -25.22 7.45
N ILE A 165 23.96 -25.46 8.08
CA ILE A 165 23.86 -26.32 9.27
C ILE A 165 24.37 -27.75 8.98
N THR A 166 24.06 -28.30 7.78
CA THR A 166 24.50 -29.66 7.43
C THR A 166 25.96 -29.73 6.98
N CYS A 167 26.59 -28.62 6.61
CA CYS A 167 28.00 -28.57 6.24
C CYS A 167 28.92 -28.22 7.42
N ASP A 168 28.37 -27.62 8.45
CA ASP A 168 29.10 -27.23 9.67
C ASP A 168 29.15 -28.40 10.71
N VAL A 169 28.56 -29.57 10.37
CA VAL A 169 28.60 -30.81 11.11
C VAL A 169 29.59 -31.78 10.45
#